data_ee37b4044f360c66467de8ec08c27de7
#
_entry.id   ee37b4044f360c66467de8ec08c27de7
#
_cell.length_a   1.000
_cell.length_b   1.000
_cell.length_c   1.000
_cell.angle_alpha   90.00
_cell.angle_beta   90.00
_cell.angle_gamma   90.00
#
_symmetry.space_group_name_H-M   'P 1'
#
loop_
_entity.id
_entity.type
_entity.pdbx_description
1 polymer ?
#
loop_
_entity_poly.entity_id
_entity_poly.type
_entity_poly.pdbx_seq_one_letter_code
_entity_poly.pdbx_strand_id
1 'polypeptide(L)'
;MTRLAQIVFALLVLATGAAFFVAQELKTAPPVLLSFRLTAPAISPNGDGRFDRQEVSFRLKRSELVDVAVVDERGDEVRELASGITVPAYTRIAPVSWDGRAADGTIAPDGRYRIRVRLRREGRSLVVPQSFLVDDTPPKVTVISIGPNAGPGPELLPRADGAPARIRINAAARDGRVLVFRTWPQPALQVATLKIAEGSSATTWDGRGSDGRPVAPGTYLAVAQRRDAAGVLGSSVALDREGLPESVYGRRLPGRGGITVRPVAAQPPLGATKAKSVATVNVDANGSRFAWSLARVGAGASKRGSGRRSAVRVKPPGKASQVYLFTAKRGALRSSVPLAVDDAASHPVLVVLPLMTWQGRNPVDDDGDGEPNLLTTGGPVNAARVLGTPLPQGFGSQEKPILRWLGSARKRYDVTTDYALATGTGPSLTGHSGVLLIGETVWLPPALSRRLRRFVTSGGTVVEAGVDSLLRGVTLTKRGQLTDPLPPATTDIFSTTLAGLQKGNFEVTAGKDSIGLFEGTSGLFSNYDAIDETTSVGKGKIVSSAVGGDGEIVIVAFRLGRGLVIRYGLPQLPSRIETDSDVKGLIERSWQLLSR
;
A
#
# COMPACT_ATOMS: atom_id res chain seq x y z
N MET A 1 -37.03 86.76 -13.29
CA MET A 1 -37.00 85.76 -12.16
C MET A 1 -37.65 86.35 -10.99
N THR A 2 -38.66 85.71 -10.40
CA THR A 2 -39.41 86.20 -9.29
C THR A 2 -38.54 86.25 -8.05
N ARG A 3 -38.71 87.28 -7.21
CA ARG A 3 -37.98 87.45 -5.91
C ARG A 3 -37.99 86.18 -5.04
N LEU A 4 -38.99 85.32 -5.19
CA LEU A 4 -39.11 84.02 -4.51
C LEU A 4 -38.03 83.01 -5.04
N ALA A 5 -37.74 82.97 -6.31
CA ALA A 5 -36.70 82.07 -6.90
C ALA A 5 -35.29 82.49 -6.42
N GLN A 6 -35.03 83.75 -6.27
CA GLN A 6 -33.77 84.28 -5.72
C GLN A 6 -33.54 83.90 -4.28
N ILE A 7 -34.65 83.99 -3.44
CA ILE A 7 -34.59 83.60 -2.03
C ILE A 7 -34.37 82.07 -1.88
N VAL A 8 -35.08 81.28 -2.66
CA VAL A 8 -34.92 79.81 -2.65
C VAL A 8 -33.49 79.37 -3.13
N PHE A 9 -32.96 80.04 -4.15
CA PHE A 9 -31.58 79.79 -4.57
C PHE A 9 -30.57 80.19 -3.52
N ALA A 10 -30.72 81.32 -2.87
CA ALA A 10 -29.84 81.77 -1.77
C ALA A 10 -29.85 80.78 -0.59
N LEU A 11 -31.03 80.27 -0.21
CA LEU A 11 -31.20 79.28 0.84
C LEU A 11 -30.56 77.92 0.47
N LEU A 12 -30.68 77.48 -0.78
CA LEU A 12 -30.04 76.28 -1.25
C LEU A 12 -28.51 76.41 -1.21
N VAL A 13 -27.96 77.54 -1.65
CA VAL A 13 -26.49 77.80 -1.60
C VAL A 13 -26.01 77.84 -0.13
N LEU A 14 -26.73 78.45 0.75
CA LEU A 14 -26.42 78.48 2.20
C LEU A 14 -26.49 77.09 2.82
N ALA A 15 -27.51 76.29 2.47
CA ALA A 15 -27.69 74.93 2.97
C ALA A 15 -26.54 74.01 2.43
N THR A 16 -26.17 74.17 1.14
CA THR A 16 -25.06 73.43 0.54
C THR A 16 -23.73 73.85 1.17
N GLY A 17 -23.50 75.15 1.42
CA GLY A 17 -22.32 75.63 2.12
C GLY A 17 -22.21 75.14 3.54
N ALA A 18 -23.32 75.16 4.30
CA ALA A 18 -23.39 74.63 5.64
C ALA A 18 -23.15 73.08 5.67
N ALA A 19 -23.77 72.33 4.75
CA ALA A 19 -23.53 70.87 4.60
C ALA A 19 -22.10 70.58 4.23
N PHE A 20 -21.47 71.38 3.36
CA PHE A 20 -20.05 71.23 3.01
C PHE A 20 -19.15 71.54 4.20
N PHE A 21 -19.44 72.57 4.98
CA PHE A 21 -18.67 72.94 6.14
C PHE A 21 -18.74 71.87 7.22
N VAL A 22 -19.94 71.34 7.49
CA VAL A 22 -20.14 70.19 8.42
C VAL A 22 -19.43 68.95 7.92
N ALA A 23 -19.51 68.68 6.61
CA ALA A 23 -18.79 67.54 6.03
C ALA A 23 -17.26 67.69 6.10
N GLN A 24 -16.74 68.92 6.01
CA GLN A 24 -15.33 69.23 6.13
C GLN A 24 -14.85 69.18 7.60
N GLU A 25 -15.63 69.64 8.55
CA GLU A 25 -15.35 69.49 9.97
C GLU A 25 -15.35 68.02 10.41
N LEU A 26 -16.26 67.21 9.87
CA LEU A 26 -16.26 65.76 10.08
C LEU A 26 -15.04 65.08 9.48
N LYS A 27 -14.50 65.57 8.35
CA LYS A 27 -13.28 65.03 7.71
C LYS A 27 -12.00 65.47 8.42
N THR A 28 -11.97 66.62 9.07
CA THR A 28 -10.79 67.17 9.74
C THR A 28 -10.75 66.85 11.23
N ALA A 29 -11.76 66.14 11.78
CA ALA A 29 -11.70 65.69 13.17
C ALA A 29 -10.48 64.79 13.38
N PRO A 30 -9.51 65.16 14.23
CA PRO A 30 -8.29 64.39 14.42
C PRO A 30 -8.64 62.96 14.88
N PRO A 31 -7.93 61.92 14.40
CA PRO A 31 -8.25 60.56 14.72
C PRO A 31 -8.22 60.37 16.26
N VAL A 32 -9.34 59.89 16.83
CA VAL A 32 -9.42 59.57 18.25
C VAL A 32 -8.59 58.35 18.59
N LEU A 33 -8.49 57.41 17.64
CA LEU A 33 -7.66 56.21 17.74
C LEU A 33 -6.24 56.55 17.26
N LEU A 34 -5.26 56.58 18.16
CA LEU A 34 -3.89 56.96 17.89
C LEU A 34 -3.03 55.82 17.37
N SER A 35 -3.22 54.63 17.91
CA SER A 35 -2.50 53.43 17.47
C SER A 35 -3.33 52.20 17.74
N PHE A 36 -3.25 51.26 16.82
CA PHE A 36 -3.95 49.98 16.89
C PHE A 36 -2.97 48.84 16.58
N ARG A 37 -3.07 47.73 17.28
CA ARG A 37 -2.24 46.53 17.05
C ARG A 37 -3.09 45.28 17.10
N LEU A 38 -2.88 44.42 16.13
CA LEU A 38 -3.29 43.01 16.09
C LEU A 38 -2.03 42.16 16.30
N THR A 39 -2.15 41.05 17.02
CA THR A 39 -1.03 40.15 17.29
C THR A 39 -0.65 39.37 16.04
N ALA A 40 -1.65 38.95 15.25
CA ALA A 40 -1.44 38.15 14.06
C ALA A 40 -2.30 38.66 12.87
N PRO A 41 -1.82 38.52 11.61
CA PRO A 41 -2.62 38.83 10.45
C PRO A 41 -3.67 37.75 10.13
N ALA A 42 -3.54 36.56 10.72
CA ALA A 42 -4.46 35.44 10.60
C ALA A 42 -4.46 34.62 11.89
N ILE A 43 -5.62 34.02 12.22
CA ILE A 43 -5.77 33.06 13.32
C ILE A 43 -6.45 31.79 12.80
N SER A 44 -6.19 30.67 13.50
CA SER A 44 -6.79 29.36 13.28
C SER A 44 -7.23 28.78 14.63
N PRO A 45 -8.51 28.92 15.00
CA PRO A 45 -9.01 28.52 16.30
C PRO A 45 -9.24 27.00 16.45
N ASN A 46 -8.25 26.18 16.06
CA ASN A 46 -8.32 24.71 16.04
C ASN A 46 -7.80 24.03 17.32
N GLY A 47 -7.25 24.81 18.26
CA GLY A 47 -6.79 24.31 19.56
C GLY A 47 -5.41 23.61 19.51
N ASP A 48 -4.61 23.82 18.45
CA ASP A 48 -3.26 23.24 18.33
C ASP A 48 -2.17 24.05 19.08
N GLY A 49 -2.54 25.12 19.75
CA GLY A 49 -1.66 26.02 20.49
C GLY A 49 -0.95 27.05 19.61
N ARG A 50 -1.28 27.16 18.31
CA ARG A 50 -0.68 28.10 17.38
C ARG A 50 -1.73 28.97 16.71
N PHE A 51 -1.59 30.28 16.85
CA PHE A 51 -2.50 31.25 16.25
C PHE A 51 -3.99 31.04 16.62
N ASP A 52 -4.26 30.37 17.74
CA ASP A 52 -5.62 30.09 18.20
C ASP A 52 -6.39 31.36 18.64
N ARG A 53 -5.67 32.47 18.86
CA ARG A 53 -6.24 33.68 19.42
C ARG A 53 -5.72 34.94 18.75
N GLN A 54 -6.59 35.93 18.64
CA GLN A 54 -6.22 37.27 18.23
C GLN A 54 -6.24 38.20 19.44
N GLU A 55 -5.14 38.89 19.70
CA GLU A 55 -5.10 39.93 20.72
C GLU A 55 -5.15 41.32 20.06
N VAL A 56 -5.88 42.18 20.68
CA VAL A 56 -6.15 43.53 20.22
C VAL A 56 -5.74 44.53 21.30
N SER A 57 -4.96 45.53 20.94
CA SER A 57 -4.63 46.64 21.83
C SER A 57 -4.57 47.97 21.07
N PHE A 58 -4.97 49.05 21.70
CA PHE A 58 -4.98 50.38 21.09
C PHE A 58 -4.76 51.51 22.10
N ARG A 59 -4.54 52.72 21.60
CA ARG A 59 -4.49 53.97 22.37
C ARG A 59 -5.52 54.95 21.86
N LEU A 60 -6.12 55.71 22.78
CA LEU A 60 -7.02 56.82 22.47
C LEU A 60 -6.37 58.16 22.80
N LYS A 61 -6.76 59.22 22.08
CA LYS A 61 -6.31 60.58 22.31
C LYS A 61 -6.97 61.20 23.58
N ARG A 62 -8.17 60.71 23.93
CA ARG A 62 -8.94 61.18 25.09
C ARG A 62 -9.34 60.01 25.95
N SER A 63 -9.57 60.26 27.24
CA SER A 63 -10.13 59.25 28.14
C SER A 63 -11.57 58.92 27.75
N GLU A 64 -11.88 57.64 27.53
CA GLU A 64 -13.15 57.18 27.00
C GLU A 64 -13.60 55.86 27.64
N LEU A 65 -14.91 55.65 27.67
CA LEU A 65 -15.55 54.39 28.04
C LEU A 65 -15.89 53.65 26.74
N VAL A 66 -15.27 52.47 26.52
CA VAL A 66 -15.35 51.77 25.22
C VAL A 66 -15.92 50.37 25.32
N ASP A 67 -16.61 49.97 24.25
CA ASP A 67 -16.92 48.58 23.95
C ASP A 67 -16.06 48.15 22.79
N VAL A 68 -15.58 46.93 22.84
CA VAL A 68 -14.75 46.32 21.78
C VAL A 68 -15.44 45.07 21.29
N ALA A 69 -15.67 44.98 19.99
CA ALA A 69 -16.31 43.83 19.37
C ALA A 69 -15.58 43.39 18.07
N VAL A 70 -15.67 42.12 17.75
CA VAL A 70 -15.31 41.57 16.44
C VAL A 70 -16.50 41.70 15.52
N VAL A 71 -16.25 42.16 14.29
CA VAL A 71 -17.26 42.28 13.23
C VAL A 71 -16.77 41.55 11.96
N ASP A 72 -17.70 41.00 11.22
CA ASP A 72 -17.46 40.39 9.94
C ASP A 72 -17.22 41.41 8.80
N GLU A 73 -17.10 40.96 7.55
CA GLU A 73 -16.92 41.82 6.39
C GLU A 73 -18.11 42.74 6.14
N ARG A 74 -19.33 42.34 6.53
CA ARG A 74 -20.56 43.14 6.38
C ARG A 74 -20.70 44.19 7.48
N GLY A 75 -19.91 44.05 8.56
CA GLY A 75 -19.95 44.90 9.73
C GLY A 75 -20.90 44.35 10.80
N ASP A 76 -21.41 43.15 10.65
CA ASP A 76 -22.25 42.51 11.65
C ASP A 76 -21.39 42.04 12.84
N GLU A 77 -21.95 42.20 14.07
CA GLU A 77 -21.24 41.83 15.28
C GLU A 77 -21.22 40.31 15.47
N VAL A 78 -20.00 39.75 15.57
CA VAL A 78 -19.75 38.32 15.78
C VAL A 78 -19.56 38.01 17.26
N ARG A 79 -18.79 38.86 17.94
CA ARG A 79 -18.50 38.68 19.38
C ARG A 79 -18.17 40.01 20.05
N GLU A 80 -18.80 40.31 21.17
CA GLU A 80 -18.34 41.35 22.09
C GLU A 80 -17.16 40.81 22.91
N LEU A 81 -16.01 41.51 22.87
CA LEU A 81 -14.78 41.15 23.59
C LEU A 81 -14.65 41.83 24.93
N ALA A 82 -15.12 43.07 25.00
CA ALA A 82 -15.11 43.87 26.22
C ALA A 82 -16.21 44.92 26.17
N SER A 83 -16.85 45.17 27.29
CA SER A 83 -17.94 46.17 27.44
C SER A 83 -17.61 47.13 28.55
N GLY A 84 -17.77 48.44 28.30
CA GLY A 84 -17.64 49.50 29.30
C GLY A 84 -16.26 49.63 29.95
N ILE A 85 -15.18 49.30 29.24
CA ILE A 85 -13.81 49.47 29.77
C ILE A 85 -13.38 50.95 29.68
N THR A 86 -12.81 51.48 30.76
CA THR A 86 -12.22 52.81 30.76
C THR A 86 -10.85 52.80 30.16
N VAL A 87 -10.63 53.58 29.10
CA VAL A 87 -9.33 53.74 28.43
C VAL A 87 -8.83 55.15 28.74
N PRO A 88 -7.79 55.33 29.57
CA PRO A 88 -7.20 56.63 29.84
C PRO A 88 -6.55 57.21 28.57
N ALA A 89 -6.55 58.55 28.47
CA ALA A 89 -5.90 59.25 27.35
C ALA A 89 -4.42 58.82 27.23
N TYR A 90 -3.98 58.60 25.98
CA TYR A 90 -2.60 58.24 25.62
C TYR A 90 -2.09 56.94 26.25
N THR A 91 -2.92 56.18 26.95
CA THR A 91 -2.56 54.91 27.57
C THR A 91 -2.98 53.76 26.65
N ARG A 92 -2.12 52.74 26.49
CA ARG A 92 -2.48 51.52 25.77
C ARG A 92 -3.33 50.63 26.67
N ILE A 93 -4.43 50.17 26.17
CA ILE A 93 -5.24 49.17 26.90
C ILE A 93 -4.47 47.87 27.02
N ALA A 94 -4.73 47.09 28.06
CA ALA A 94 -4.34 45.69 28.14
C ALA A 94 -4.91 44.94 26.93
N PRO A 95 -4.19 43.96 26.39
CA PRO A 95 -4.68 43.18 25.25
C PRO A 95 -6.02 42.53 25.55
N VAL A 96 -7.01 42.75 24.67
CA VAL A 96 -8.28 42.03 24.68
C VAL A 96 -8.16 40.87 23.71
N SER A 97 -8.42 39.66 24.18
CA SER A 97 -8.22 38.44 23.42
C SER A 97 -9.53 37.89 22.85
N TRP A 98 -9.49 37.42 21.62
CA TRP A 98 -10.55 36.67 20.96
C TRP A 98 -10.05 35.26 20.57
N ASP A 99 -10.83 34.26 20.95
CA ASP A 99 -10.54 32.84 20.73
C ASP A 99 -11.13 32.28 19.39
N GLY A 100 -11.57 33.17 18.49
CA GLY A 100 -12.16 32.79 17.22
C GLY A 100 -13.60 32.27 17.29
N ARG A 101 -14.27 32.42 18.44
CA ARG A 101 -15.65 31.95 18.60
C ARG A 101 -16.66 33.09 18.54
N ALA A 102 -17.79 32.81 17.90
CA ALA A 102 -18.96 33.72 17.88
C ALA A 102 -19.67 33.78 19.26
N ALA A 103 -20.67 34.61 19.36
CA ALA A 103 -21.42 34.80 20.60
C ALA A 103 -22.13 33.53 21.10
N ASP A 104 -22.53 32.65 20.20
CA ASP A 104 -23.14 31.34 20.47
C ASP A 104 -22.14 30.24 20.86
N GLY A 105 -20.81 30.54 20.85
CA GLY A 105 -19.75 29.63 21.19
C GLY A 105 -19.26 28.78 20.02
N THR A 106 -19.87 28.87 18.83
CA THR A 106 -19.39 28.18 17.61
C THR A 106 -18.12 28.87 17.08
N ILE A 107 -17.26 28.11 16.39
CA ILE A 107 -16.11 28.69 15.68
C ILE A 107 -16.66 29.62 14.59
N ALA A 108 -16.12 30.84 14.52
CA ALA A 108 -16.49 31.80 13.49
C ALA A 108 -16.09 31.26 12.09
N PRO A 109 -16.92 31.41 11.06
CA PRO A 109 -16.61 30.95 9.71
C PRO A 109 -15.30 31.53 9.19
N ASP A 110 -14.64 30.76 8.29
CA ASP A 110 -13.49 31.27 7.57
C ASP A 110 -13.83 32.58 6.84
N GLY A 111 -12.98 33.60 7.01
CA GLY A 111 -13.26 34.93 6.46
C GLY A 111 -12.41 36.03 7.07
N ARG A 112 -12.65 37.27 6.59
CA ARG A 112 -11.98 38.46 7.12
C ARG A 112 -12.82 39.11 8.20
N TYR A 113 -12.16 39.45 9.29
CA TYR A 113 -12.77 40.10 10.45
C TYR A 113 -12.06 41.40 10.76
N ARG A 114 -12.78 42.31 11.39
CA ARG A 114 -12.28 43.60 11.82
C ARG A 114 -12.71 43.85 13.28
N ILE A 115 -12.10 44.84 13.89
CA ILE A 115 -12.46 45.26 15.25
C ILE A 115 -13.28 46.53 15.18
N ARG A 116 -14.39 46.51 15.88
CA ARG A 116 -15.23 47.69 16.14
C ARG A 116 -14.97 48.18 17.56
N VAL A 117 -14.66 49.47 17.66
CA VAL A 117 -14.51 50.17 18.94
C VAL A 117 -15.62 51.20 19.04
N ARG A 118 -16.53 51.05 20.02
CA ARG A 118 -17.61 51.98 20.31
C ARG A 118 -17.19 52.90 21.45
N LEU A 119 -17.25 54.20 21.21
CA LEU A 119 -16.93 55.26 22.18
C LEU A 119 -18.23 55.69 22.83
N ARG A 120 -18.52 55.25 24.06
CA ARG A 120 -19.83 55.45 24.70
C ARG A 120 -20.15 56.90 24.98
N ARG A 121 -19.17 57.69 25.48
CA ARG A 121 -19.37 59.09 25.80
C ARG A 121 -19.55 59.97 24.57
N GLU A 122 -18.86 59.64 23.49
CA GLU A 122 -19.02 60.36 22.22
C GLU A 122 -20.20 59.84 21.38
N GLY A 123 -20.83 58.71 21.77
CA GLY A 123 -21.91 58.07 20.99
C GLY A 123 -21.46 57.56 19.60
N ARG A 124 -20.17 57.35 19.38
CA ARG A 124 -19.56 57.10 18.11
C ARG A 124 -19.01 55.66 18.01
N SER A 125 -19.15 55.03 16.86
CA SER A 125 -18.60 53.71 16.58
C SER A 125 -17.55 53.78 15.46
N LEU A 126 -16.40 53.13 15.65
CA LEU A 126 -15.28 53.11 14.73
C LEU A 126 -14.98 51.66 14.36
N VAL A 127 -15.09 51.29 13.08
CA VAL A 127 -14.54 50.01 12.57
C VAL A 127 -13.12 50.25 12.10
N VAL A 128 -12.17 49.55 12.71
CA VAL A 128 -10.76 49.71 12.39
C VAL A 128 -10.49 49.16 11.00
N PRO A 129 -9.80 49.88 10.10
CA PRO A 129 -9.54 49.41 8.71
C PRO A 129 -8.73 48.14 8.66
N GLN A 130 -7.85 47.90 9.63
CA GLN A 130 -7.03 46.68 9.69
C GLN A 130 -7.92 45.47 9.90
N SER A 131 -7.80 44.49 9.01
CA SER A 131 -8.49 43.20 9.08
C SER A 131 -7.49 42.08 9.37
N PHE A 132 -8.00 41.00 9.92
CA PHE A 132 -7.28 39.73 10.05
C PHE A 132 -8.16 38.60 9.49
N LEU A 133 -7.53 37.50 9.14
CA LEU A 133 -8.18 36.29 8.58
C LEU A 133 -8.48 35.32 9.72
N VAL A 134 -9.65 34.72 9.72
CA VAL A 134 -9.93 33.43 10.38
C VAL A 134 -9.91 32.37 9.30
N ASP A 135 -9.09 31.36 9.47
CA ASP A 135 -8.95 30.26 8.51
C ASP A 135 -8.61 28.98 9.29
N ASP A 136 -9.58 28.09 9.39
CA ASP A 136 -9.47 26.80 10.07
C ASP A 136 -9.48 25.64 9.07
N THR A 137 -9.56 25.96 7.78
CA THR A 137 -9.58 24.97 6.70
C THR A 137 -8.17 24.51 6.33
N PRO A 138 -7.84 23.21 6.51
CA PRO A 138 -6.52 22.69 6.14
C PRO A 138 -6.20 22.89 4.67
N PRO A 139 -5.01 23.43 4.34
CA PRO A 139 -4.62 23.61 2.94
C PRO A 139 -4.51 22.28 2.23
N LYS A 140 -5.03 22.19 1.01
CA LYS A 140 -4.93 20.99 0.18
C LYS A 140 -3.47 20.75 -0.20
N VAL A 141 -2.92 19.62 0.23
CA VAL A 141 -1.55 19.16 -0.07
C VAL A 141 -1.61 17.88 -0.89
N THR A 142 -0.81 17.80 -1.94
CA THR A 142 -0.67 16.59 -2.74
C THR A 142 0.78 16.39 -3.18
N VAL A 143 1.26 15.17 -3.18
CA VAL A 143 2.50 14.79 -3.85
C VAL A 143 2.20 14.61 -5.33
N ILE A 144 2.79 15.45 -6.19
CA ILE A 144 2.52 15.43 -7.63
C ILE A 144 3.48 14.53 -8.41
N SER A 145 4.70 14.34 -7.92
CA SER A 145 5.66 13.42 -8.53
C SER A 145 6.79 13.05 -7.58
N ILE A 146 7.34 11.87 -7.79
CA ILE A 146 8.57 11.38 -7.15
C ILE A 146 9.53 10.91 -8.24
N GLY A 147 10.81 11.20 -8.06
CA GLY A 147 11.87 10.80 -8.98
C GLY A 147 12.27 11.88 -9.98
N PRO A 148 13.27 11.61 -10.84
CA PRO A 148 13.70 12.55 -11.88
C PRO A 148 12.66 12.67 -13.00
N ASN A 149 11.86 11.65 -13.23
CA ASN A 149 10.83 11.60 -14.26
C ASN A 149 9.45 11.57 -13.60
N ALA A 150 8.56 12.44 -14.01
CA ALA A 150 7.16 12.50 -13.54
C ALA A 150 6.31 11.34 -14.13
N GLY A 151 6.82 10.10 -14.11
CA GLY A 151 6.10 8.92 -14.57
C GLY A 151 5.17 8.34 -13.51
N PRO A 152 4.18 7.53 -13.90
CA PRO A 152 3.43 6.72 -12.95
C PRO A 152 4.33 5.61 -12.38
N GLY A 153 4.10 5.25 -11.12
CA GLY A 153 4.80 4.17 -10.45
C GLY A 153 5.77 4.64 -9.35
N PRO A 154 6.21 3.71 -8.51
CA PRO A 154 7.10 4.00 -7.40
C PRO A 154 8.53 4.30 -7.88
N GLU A 155 9.23 5.19 -7.18
CA GLU A 155 10.66 5.41 -7.41
C GLU A 155 11.47 4.27 -6.80
N LEU A 156 12.40 3.69 -7.58
CA LEU A 156 13.30 2.65 -7.12
C LEU A 156 14.64 3.24 -6.64
N LEU A 157 14.96 3.05 -5.38
CA LEU A 157 16.23 3.40 -4.76
C LEU A 157 17.01 2.14 -4.33
N PRO A 158 18.34 2.20 -4.22
CA PRO A 158 19.26 3.27 -4.62
C PRO A 158 19.48 3.30 -6.14
N ARG A 159 19.71 4.49 -6.67
CA ARG A 159 19.90 4.74 -8.10
C ARG A 159 21.36 4.56 -8.53
N ALA A 160 21.59 4.25 -9.82
CA ALA A 160 22.93 4.04 -10.37
C ALA A 160 23.78 5.30 -10.39
N ASP A 161 23.17 6.44 -10.62
CA ASP A 161 23.79 7.77 -10.65
C ASP A 161 23.95 8.39 -9.27
N GLY A 162 23.50 7.70 -8.21
CA GLY A 162 23.49 8.21 -6.85
C GLY A 162 22.52 9.35 -6.60
N ALA A 163 21.67 9.69 -7.59
CA ALA A 163 20.69 10.77 -7.42
C ALA A 163 19.59 10.37 -6.45
N PRO A 164 19.24 11.25 -5.49
CA PRO A 164 18.14 11.01 -4.57
C PRO A 164 16.78 11.10 -5.27
N ALA A 165 15.76 10.53 -4.67
CA ALA A 165 14.38 10.72 -5.11
C ALA A 165 13.96 12.17 -4.87
N ARG A 166 13.51 12.88 -5.91
CA ARG A 166 12.97 14.23 -5.79
C ARG A 166 11.47 14.16 -5.59
N ILE A 167 11.00 14.66 -4.47
CA ILE A 167 9.58 14.67 -4.10
C ILE A 167 9.05 16.09 -4.35
N ARG A 168 8.02 16.21 -5.20
CA ARG A 168 7.39 17.49 -5.55
C ARG A 168 5.96 17.53 -5.04
N ILE A 169 5.57 18.68 -4.49
CA ILE A 169 4.23 18.96 -3.99
C ILE A 169 3.54 20.04 -4.83
N ASN A 170 2.22 20.15 -4.71
CA ASN A 170 1.36 21.02 -5.53
C ASN A 170 1.54 22.53 -5.28
N ALA A 171 2.22 22.94 -4.21
CA ALA A 171 2.42 24.36 -3.90
C ALA A 171 3.71 24.59 -3.13
N ALA A 172 4.25 25.83 -3.20
CA ALA A 172 5.35 26.25 -2.35
C ALA A 172 4.94 26.21 -0.87
N ALA A 173 5.88 25.81 -0.01
CA ALA A 173 5.65 25.67 1.42
C ALA A 173 6.30 26.81 2.20
N ARG A 174 5.62 27.32 3.22
CA ARG A 174 6.21 28.23 4.23
C ARG A 174 6.88 27.43 5.35
N ASP A 175 6.19 26.45 5.90
CA ASP A 175 6.70 25.51 6.90
C ASP A 175 6.33 24.11 6.41
N GLY A 176 7.10 23.61 5.44
CA GLY A 176 6.82 22.36 4.74
C GLY A 176 7.78 21.25 5.13
N ARG A 177 7.26 20.05 5.21
CA ARG A 177 8.04 18.84 5.43
C ARG A 177 7.45 17.65 4.68
N VAL A 178 8.27 16.65 4.45
CA VAL A 178 7.84 15.33 3.98
C VAL A 178 8.23 14.31 5.04
N LEU A 179 7.24 13.58 5.54
CA LEU A 179 7.43 12.42 6.38
C LEU A 179 7.55 11.20 5.47
N VAL A 180 8.54 10.36 5.70
CA VAL A 180 8.71 9.11 4.94
C VAL A 180 8.40 7.96 5.86
N PHE A 181 7.37 7.18 5.49
CA PHE A 181 6.95 6.00 6.22
C PHE A 181 7.32 4.74 5.45
N ARG A 182 7.85 3.74 6.14
CA ARG A 182 7.90 2.38 5.63
C ARG A 182 6.50 1.79 5.80
N THR A 183 5.85 1.38 4.73
CA THR A 183 4.53 0.74 4.73
C THR A 183 4.64 -0.78 4.62
N TRP A 184 5.74 -1.28 4.05
CA TRP A 184 6.05 -2.70 3.99
C TRP A 184 7.56 -2.95 4.20
N PRO A 185 7.99 -3.97 5.00
CA PRO A 185 7.16 -4.87 5.80
C PRO A 185 6.46 -4.16 6.97
N GLN A 186 5.32 -4.72 7.38
CA GLN A 186 4.58 -4.26 8.56
C GLN A 186 5.37 -4.49 9.87
N PRO A 187 5.13 -3.71 10.92
CA PRO A 187 4.20 -2.56 10.99
C PRO A 187 4.73 -1.32 10.26
N ALA A 188 3.81 -0.38 9.95
CA ALA A 188 4.19 0.93 9.40
C ALA A 188 5.10 1.67 10.38
N LEU A 189 6.10 2.37 9.85
CA LEU A 189 7.10 3.07 10.69
C LEU A 189 7.58 4.33 9.98
N GLN A 190 7.54 5.47 10.67
CA GLN A 190 8.20 6.68 10.19
C GLN A 190 9.72 6.50 10.25
N VAL A 191 10.39 6.67 9.10
CA VAL A 191 11.85 6.45 8.98
C VAL A 191 12.62 7.75 8.75
N ALA A 192 11.99 8.77 8.18
CA ALA A 192 12.66 10.05 7.93
C ALA A 192 11.68 11.24 7.97
N THR A 193 12.22 12.40 8.27
CA THR A 193 11.57 13.70 8.13
C THR A 193 12.45 14.60 7.28
N LEU A 194 11.94 15.07 6.15
CA LEU A 194 12.65 15.92 5.20
C LEU A 194 12.05 17.32 5.24
N LYS A 195 12.87 18.34 5.48
CA LYS A 195 12.41 19.73 5.38
C LYS A 195 12.21 20.12 3.91
N ILE A 196 11.17 20.90 3.64
CA ILE A 196 11.00 21.62 2.37
C ILE A 196 11.49 23.05 2.62
N ALA A 197 12.45 23.53 1.81
CA ALA A 197 12.93 24.89 1.96
C ALA A 197 11.79 25.91 1.75
N GLU A 198 11.82 27.02 2.47
CA GLU A 198 10.82 28.08 2.34
C GLU A 198 10.70 28.55 0.90
N GLY A 199 9.48 28.70 0.42
CA GLY A 199 9.20 29.04 -0.97
C GLY A 199 9.43 27.92 -2.00
N SER A 200 9.95 26.75 -1.57
CA SER A 200 10.12 25.59 -2.44
C SER A 200 8.86 24.72 -2.48
N SER A 201 8.67 24.03 -3.61
CA SER A 201 7.66 22.99 -3.79
C SER A 201 8.28 21.58 -3.91
N ALA A 202 9.54 21.40 -3.49
CA ALA A 202 10.22 20.12 -3.61
C ALA A 202 11.26 19.91 -2.51
N THR A 203 11.50 18.63 -2.20
CA THR A 203 12.61 18.14 -1.39
C THR A 203 13.19 16.87 -2.01
N THR A 204 14.26 16.33 -1.44
CA THR A 204 14.93 15.12 -1.92
C THR A 204 15.13 14.12 -0.79
N TRP A 205 15.06 12.82 -1.14
CA TRP A 205 15.36 11.72 -0.23
C TRP A 205 16.39 10.78 -0.86
N ASP A 206 17.45 10.49 -0.15
CA ASP A 206 18.55 9.62 -0.58
C ASP A 206 18.40 8.15 -0.13
N GLY A 207 17.29 7.79 0.49
CA GLY A 207 17.04 6.43 1.00
C GLY A 207 17.66 6.17 2.38
N ARG A 208 17.96 7.24 3.15
CA ARG A 208 18.45 7.13 4.52
C ARG A 208 17.36 7.46 5.54
N GLY A 209 17.46 6.82 6.70
CA GLY A 209 16.65 7.14 7.84
C GLY A 209 17.13 8.39 8.57
N SER A 210 16.37 8.82 9.60
CA SER A 210 16.76 9.94 10.46
C SER A 210 18.06 9.69 11.24
N ASP A 211 18.46 8.42 11.36
CA ASP A 211 19.74 7.98 11.94
C ASP A 211 20.92 8.04 10.94
N GLY A 212 20.70 8.51 9.72
CA GLY A 212 21.68 8.58 8.65
C GLY A 212 22.04 7.25 7.99
N ARG A 213 21.46 6.13 8.42
CA ARG A 213 21.71 4.79 7.86
C ARG A 213 20.79 4.52 6.67
N PRO A 214 21.24 3.74 5.68
CA PRO A 214 20.39 3.29 4.60
C PRO A 214 19.19 2.48 5.17
N VAL A 215 17.99 2.79 4.69
CA VAL A 215 16.79 2.05 5.09
C VAL A 215 16.74 0.66 4.46
N ALA A 216 16.01 -0.26 5.07
CA ALA A 216 15.82 -1.62 4.57
C ALA A 216 15.09 -1.64 3.21
N PRO A 217 15.27 -2.66 2.37
CA PRO A 217 14.41 -2.87 1.21
C PRO A 217 12.93 -2.99 1.62
N GLY A 218 12.05 -2.35 0.86
CA GLY A 218 10.61 -2.34 1.13
C GLY A 218 9.86 -1.28 0.35
N THR A 219 8.60 -1.12 0.70
CA THR A 219 7.71 -0.08 0.17
C THR A 219 7.59 1.06 1.17
N TYR A 220 7.66 2.28 0.67
CA TYR A 220 7.64 3.51 1.46
C TYR A 220 6.61 4.49 0.90
N LEU A 221 6.08 5.33 1.78
CA LEU A 221 5.15 6.39 1.45
C LEU A 221 5.72 7.74 1.88
N ALA A 222 5.77 8.70 0.96
CA ALA A 222 6.09 10.08 1.23
C ALA A 222 4.80 10.85 1.54
N VAL A 223 4.64 11.33 2.76
CA VAL A 223 3.53 12.15 3.20
C VAL A 223 3.97 13.59 3.31
N ALA A 224 3.50 14.44 2.42
CA ALA A 224 3.81 15.85 2.42
C ALA A 224 2.89 16.62 3.35
N GLN A 225 3.47 17.50 4.15
CA GLN A 225 2.75 18.40 5.04
C GLN A 225 3.22 19.85 4.80
N ARG A 226 2.31 20.79 4.87
CA ARG A 226 2.62 22.23 4.91
C ARG A 226 1.62 22.98 5.74
N ARG A 227 2.03 24.14 6.27
CA ARG A 227 1.13 25.08 6.90
C ARG A 227 0.79 26.21 5.91
N ASP A 228 -0.41 26.75 6.05
CA ASP A 228 -0.80 27.98 5.37
C ASP A 228 -0.43 29.24 6.15
N ALA A 229 -0.98 30.39 5.74
CA ALA A 229 -0.73 31.67 6.39
C ALA A 229 -1.36 31.80 7.78
N ALA A 230 -2.43 31.08 8.04
CA ALA A 230 -3.10 31.00 9.34
C ALA A 230 -2.48 29.98 10.29
N GLY A 231 -1.50 29.21 9.82
CA GLY A 231 -0.82 28.18 10.61
C GLY A 231 -1.49 26.81 10.55
N VAL A 232 -2.60 26.66 9.79
CA VAL A 232 -3.31 25.37 9.66
C VAL A 232 -2.45 24.36 8.94
N LEU A 233 -2.36 23.15 9.51
CA LEU A 233 -1.56 22.06 8.94
C LEU A 233 -2.38 21.24 7.94
N GLY A 234 -1.99 21.26 6.67
CA GLY A 234 -2.48 20.34 5.66
C GLY A 234 -1.54 19.17 5.45
N SER A 235 -2.09 18.00 5.12
CA SER A 235 -1.34 16.77 4.83
C SER A 235 -1.83 16.12 3.54
N SER A 236 -0.92 15.48 2.79
CA SER A 236 -1.27 14.77 1.55
C SER A 236 -1.97 13.43 1.79
N VAL A 237 -1.80 12.88 2.98
CA VAL A 237 -2.45 11.66 3.48
C VAL A 237 -2.87 11.91 4.91
N ALA A 238 -4.05 11.47 5.30
CA ALA A 238 -4.49 11.52 6.68
C ALA A 238 -3.58 10.68 7.57
N LEU A 239 -3.28 11.21 8.75
CA LEU A 239 -2.54 10.49 9.78
C LEU A 239 -3.49 10.19 10.95
N ASP A 240 -3.33 9.01 11.54
CA ASP A 240 -4.05 8.62 12.74
C ASP A 240 -3.54 9.35 14.00
N ARG A 241 -4.09 8.99 15.16
CA ARG A 241 -3.69 9.60 16.45
C ARG A 241 -2.25 9.31 16.85
N GLU A 242 -1.65 8.25 16.30
CA GLU A 242 -0.26 7.86 16.52
C GLU A 242 0.67 8.53 15.50
N GLY A 243 0.12 9.29 14.56
CA GLY A 243 0.85 9.98 13.50
C GLY A 243 1.28 9.06 12.35
N LEU A 244 0.67 7.89 12.23
CA LEU A 244 0.89 6.95 11.12
C LEU A 244 -0.12 7.21 10.00
N PRO A 245 0.23 6.93 8.72
CA PRO A 245 -0.72 7.04 7.62
C PRO A 245 -1.95 6.17 7.90
N GLU A 246 -3.13 6.74 7.75
CA GLU A 246 -4.38 5.97 7.74
C GLU A 246 -4.39 5.08 6.51
N SER A 247 -3.79 3.91 6.66
CA SER A 247 -3.88 2.82 5.72
C SER A 247 -5.26 2.20 5.87
N VAL A 248 -6.14 2.48 4.95
CA VAL A 248 -7.40 1.74 4.87
C VAL A 248 -7.16 0.58 3.92
N TYR A 249 -6.94 -0.58 4.47
CA TYR A 249 -6.83 -1.86 3.76
C TYR A 249 -7.84 -1.91 2.59
N GLY A 250 -7.31 -2.05 1.37
CA GLY A 250 -8.11 -2.11 0.15
C GLY A 250 -8.59 -0.77 -0.42
N ARG A 251 -8.22 0.37 0.17
CA ARG A 251 -8.42 1.68 -0.44
C ARG A 251 -7.09 2.23 -0.93
N ARG A 252 -7.08 2.74 -2.15
CA ARG A 252 -5.95 3.52 -2.66
C ARG A 252 -5.78 4.75 -1.80
N LEU A 253 -4.56 4.96 -1.32
CA LEU A 253 -4.20 6.22 -0.69
C LEU A 253 -4.29 7.34 -1.74
N PRO A 254 -4.83 8.52 -1.39
CA PRO A 254 -4.90 9.62 -2.34
C PRO A 254 -3.50 10.13 -2.68
N GLY A 255 -3.16 10.13 -3.97
CA GLY A 255 -1.93 10.74 -4.46
C GLY A 255 -0.84 9.77 -4.92
N ARG A 256 0.30 10.33 -5.27
CA ARG A 256 1.49 9.63 -5.76
C ARG A 256 2.61 9.81 -4.76
N GLY A 257 2.62 9.00 -3.70
CA GLY A 257 3.61 9.08 -2.63
C GLY A 257 4.53 7.88 -2.53
N GLY A 258 4.33 6.87 -3.38
CA GLY A 258 5.02 5.59 -3.29
C GLY A 258 6.49 5.66 -3.68
N ILE A 259 7.33 5.04 -2.86
CA ILE A 259 8.77 4.89 -3.10
C ILE A 259 9.14 3.45 -2.83
N THR A 260 9.78 2.79 -3.80
CA THR A 260 10.32 1.45 -3.61
C THR A 260 11.82 1.51 -3.33
N VAL A 261 12.26 0.94 -2.23
CA VAL A 261 13.68 0.83 -1.88
C VAL A 261 14.14 -0.60 -2.04
N ARG A 262 14.98 -0.85 -3.05
CA ARG A 262 15.67 -2.12 -3.24
C ARG A 262 16.86 -1.96 -4.19
N PRO A 263 17.96 -2.71 -3.97
CA PRO A 263 19.15 -2.58 -4.80
C PRO A 263 19.05 -3.35 -6.11
N VAL A 264 18.27 -4.43 -6.14
CA VAL A 264 18.06 -5.31 -7.30
C VAL A 264 16.78 -6.12 -7.09
N ALA A 265 16.02 -6.31 -8.15
CA ALA A 265 14.84 -7.16 -8.17
C ALA A 265 14.76 -7.95 -9.48
N ALA A 266 14.40 -9.23 -9.42
CA ALA A 266 14.22 -10.08 -10.58
C ALA A 266 12.74 -10.42 -10.78
N GLN A 267 12.32 -10.60 -12.03
CA GLN A 267 10.96 -10.97 -12.40
C GLN A 267 10.92 -12.49 -12.67
N PRO A 268 10.04 -13.25 -12.01
CA PRO A 268 9.80 -14.63 -12.35
C PRO A 268 9.30 -14.76 -13.80
N PRO A 269 9.86 -15.67 -14.62
CA PRO A 269 9.32 -15.96 -15.94
C PRO A 269 7.87 -16.46 -15.85
N LEU A 270 7.01 -16.02 -16.75
CA LEU A 270 5.58 -16.35 -16.73
C LEU A 270 5.29 -17.83 -17.06
N GLY A 271 6.22 -18.49 -17.72
CA GLY A 271 6.09 -19.91 -18.10
C GLY A 271 7.44 -20.59 -18.23
N ALA A 272 7.43 -21.84 -18.61
CA ALA A 272 8.63 -22.63 -18.81
C ALA A 272 9.37 -22.25 -20.09
N THR A 273 10.70 -22.25 -20.04
CA THR A 273 11.57 -22.15 -21.21
C THR A 273 11.86 -23.53 -21.75
N LYS A 274 11.86 -23.72 -23.07
CA LYS A 274 12.25 -24.99 -23.67
C LYS A 274 13.71 -25.31 -23.37
N ALA A 275 14.01 -26.54 -23.03
CA ALA A 275 15.39 -26.99 -22.81
C ALA A 275 16.28 -26.66 -24.01
N LYS A 276 17.56 -26.40 -23.79
CA LYS A 276 18.55 -25.94 -24.79
C LYS A 276 18.28 -24.54 -25.38
N SER A 277 17.13 -23.91 -25.09
CA SER A 277 16.81 -22.54 -25.52
C SER A 277 17.38 -21.50 -24.56
N VAL A 278 17.42 -20.26 -25.02
CA VAL A 278 17.82 -19.10 -24.19
C VAL A 278 16.61 -18.59 -23.43
N ALA A 279 16.69 -18.61 -22.12
CA ALA A 279 15.75 -17.94 -21.24
C ALA A 279 16.10 -16.45 -21.09
N THR A 280 15.09 -15.61 -20.98
CA THR A 280 15.27 -14.21 -20.61
C THR A 280 14.68 -13.99 -19.22
N VAL A 281 15.48 -13.44 -18.31
CA VAL A 281 15.04 -13.01 -16.96
C VAL A 281 15.18 -11.51 -16.88
N ASN A 282 14.08 -10.83 -16.64
CA ASN A 282 14.09 -9.39 -16.41
C ASN A 282 14.60 -9.08 -15.00
N VAL A 283 15.51 -8.10 -14.91
CA VAL A 283 16.13 -7.66 -13.66
C VAL A 283 16.07 -6.15 -13.60
N ASP A 284 15.51 -5.63 -12.57
CA ASP A 284 15.59 -4.21 -12.23
C ASP A 284 16.69 -4.00 -11.20
N ALA A 285 17.72 -3.27 -11.58
CA ALA A 285 18.82 -2.83 -10.72
C ALA A 285 19.00 -1.31 -10.80
N ASN A 286 17.97 -0.60 -11.27
CA ASN A 286 17.97 0.84 -11.48
C ASN A 286 19.23 1.35 -12.19
N GLY A 287 19.60 0.70 -13.30
CA GLY A 287 20.80 1.01 -14.12
C GLY A 287 22.14 0.64 -13.48
N SER A 288 22.15 0.10 -12.28
CA SER A 288 23.38 -0.29 -11.58
C SER A 288 23.91 -1.65 -12.07
N ARG A 289 25.21 -1.86 -11.90
CA ARG A 289 25.82 -3.17 -12.14
C ARG A 289 25.41 -4.16 -11.04
N PHE A 290 25.07 -5.38 -11.44
CA PHE A 290 24.74 -6.49 -10.55
C PHE A 290 25.44 -7.78 -11.02
N ALA A 291 25.67 -8.70 -10.10
CA ALA A 291 26.08 -10.06 -10.39
C ALA A 291 24.85 -10.97 -10.48
N TRP A 292 24.94 -12.02 -11.27
CA TRP A 292 23.88 -13.03 -11.32
C TRP A 292 24.45 -14.45 -11.33
N SER A 293 23.65 -15.39 -10.89
CA SER A 293 23.94 -16.82 -10.95
C SER A 293 22.71 -17.62 -11.32
N LEU A 294 22.92 -18.77 -11.94
CA LEU A 294 21.90 -19.77 -12.21
C LEU A 294 22.32 -21.08 -11.56
N ALA A 295 21.46 -21.67 -10.74
CA ALA A 295 21.67 -22.94 -10.08
C ALA A 295 20.43 -23.82 -10.27
N ARG A 296 20.59 -25.14 -10.45
CA ARG A 296 19.47 -26.07 -10.28
C ARG A 296 19.02 -26.00 -8.82
N VAL A 297 17.71 -26.07 -8.58
CA VAL A 297 17.19 -26.09 -7.21
C VAL A 297 17.83 -27.26 -6.43
N GLY A 298 18.47 -26.94 -5.31
CA GLY A 298 19.20 -27.91 -4.49
C GLY A 298 20.65 -28.19 -4.90
N ALA A 299 21.19 -27.47 -5.89
CA ALA A 299 22.57 -27.64 -6.35
C ALA A 299 23.34 -26.32 -6.33
N GLY A 300 24.66 -26.38 -6.47
CA GLY A 300 25.52 -25.21 -6.61
C GLY A 300 25.29 -24.48 -7.95
N ALA A 301 25.78 -23.23 -8.03
CA ALA A 301 25.65 -22.42 -9.23
C ALA A 301 26.42 -23.03 -10.42
N SER A 302 25.71 -23.29 -11.50
CA SER A 302 26.25 -23.84 -12.75
C SER A 302 26.67 -22.77 -13.75
N LYS A 303 26.11 -21.56 -13.64
CA LYS A 303 26.46 -20.36 -14.43
C LYS A 303 26.49 -19.11 -13.59
N ARG A 304 27.37 -18.18 -13.95
CA ARG A 304 27.52 -16.88 -13.32
C ARG A 304 27.82 -15.81 -14.36
N GLY A 305 27.50 -14.58 -14.03
CA GLY A 305 27.83 -13.43 -14.85
C GLY A 305 27.53 -12.11 -14.13
N SER A 306 27.73 -11.01 -14.84
CA SER A 306 27.38 -9.68 -14.35
C SER A 306 26.91 -8.80 -15.51
N GLY A 307 26.16 -7.74 -15.20
CA GLY A 307 25.63 -6.84 -16.20
C GLY A 307 24.99 -5.60 -15.60
N ARG A 308 24.50 -4.71 -16.48
CA ARG A 308 23.67 -3.54 -16.15
C ARG A 308 22.33 -3.57 -16.91
N ARG A 309 22.16 -4.49 -17.84
CA ARG A 309 20.98 -4.58 -18.69
C ARG A 309 19.79 -5.10 -17.89
N SER A 310 18.62 -4.58 -18.15
CA SER A 310 17.36 -5.02 -17.52
C SER A 310 16.91 -6.43 -17.96
N ALA A 311 17.48 -6.99 -19.01
CA ALA A 311 17.18 -8.34 -19.48
C ALA A 311 18.47 -9.18 -19.51
N VAL A 312 18.50 -10.25 -18.72
CA VAL A 312 19.59 -11.23 -18.70
C VAL A 312 19.20 -12.43 -19.53
N ARG A 313 19.96 -12.66 -20.61
CA ARG A 313 19.80 -13.85 -21.46
C ARG A 313 20.69 -14.96 -20.95
N VAL A 314 20.12 -16.09 -20.55
CA VAL A 314 20.84 -17.21 -19.98
C VAL A 314 20.36 -18.51 -20.65
N LYS A 315 21.31 -19.39 -21.02
CA LYS A 315 20.99 -20.73 -21.51
C LYS A 315 21.18 -21.71 -20.34
N PRO A 316 20.11 -22.28 -19.78
CA PRO A 316 20.21 -23.30 -18.73
C PRO A 316 21.03 -24.51 -19.20
N PRO A 317 21.85 -25.14 -18.31
CA PRO A 317 22.76 -26.22 -18.72
C PRO A 317 21.95 -27.48 -18.73
N GLY A 318 21.22 -28.07 -18.88
CA GLY A 318 20.52 -29.37 -18.86
C GLY A 318 19.70 -29.60 -20.11
N LYS A 319 19.35 -30.86 -20.28
CA LYS A 319 18.50 -31.33 -21.39
C LYS A 319 17.13 -31.79 -20.88
N ALA A 320 17.02 -32.15 -19.60
CA ALA A 320 15.80 -32.63 -18.96
C ALA A 320 15.01 -31.48 -18.33
N SER A 321 13.72 -31.70 -18.17
CA SER A 321 12.83 -30.81 -17.44
C SER A 321 13.28 -30.63 -15.99
N GLN A 322 13.40 -29.38 -15.55
CA GLN A 322 13.81 -29.07 -14.18
C GLN A 322 13.60 -27.58 -13.85
N VAL A 323 13.67 -27.22 -12.58
CA VAL A 323 13.58 -25.84 -12.13
C VAL A 323 14.95 -25.36 -11.65
N TYR A 324 15.38 -24.23 -12.20
CA TYR A 324 16.56 -23.49 -11.78
C TYR A 324 16.14 -22.31 -10.89
N LEU A 325 17.06 -21.85 -10.07
CA LEU A 325 16.95 -20.59 -9.35
C LEU A 325 17.91 -19.58 -10.01
N PHE A 326 17.35 -18.57 -10.64
CA PHE A 326 18.12 -17.42 -11.08
C PHE A 326 18.21 -16.42 -9.94
N THR A 327 19.43 -16.01 -9.58
CA THR A 327 19.68 -15.06 -8.49
C THR A 327 20.44 -13.85 -9.03
N ALA A 328 19.85 -12.67 -8.90
CA ALA A 328 20.53 -11.39 -9.08
C ALA A 328 21.02 -10.88 -7.72
N LYS A 329 22.25 -10.33 -7.66
CA LYS A 329 22.89 -9.88 -6.43
C LYS A 329 23.56 -8.52 -6.61
N ARG A 330 23.36 -7.64 -5.62
CA ARG A 330 24.06 -6.35 -5.50
C ARG A 330 24.44 -6.12 -4.04
N GLY A 331 25.75 -6.08 -3.77
CA GLY A 331 26.23 -6.08 -2.38
C GLY A 331 25.81 -7.33 -1.62
N ALA A 332 25.31 -7.18 -0.43
CA ALA A 332 24.77 -8.25 0.40
C ALA A 332 23.35 -8.68 0.00
N LEU A 333 22.62 -7.85 -0.73
CA LEU A 333 21.22 -8.06 -1.07
C LEU A 333 21.05 -8.83 -2.37
N ARG A 334 20.01 -9.65 -2.44
CA ARG A 334 19.73 -10.54 -3.57
C ARG A 334 18.23 -10.62 -3.86
N SER A 335 17.90 -10.94 -5.11
CA SER A 335 16.58 -11.33 -5.56
C SER A 335 16.68 -12.61 -6.37
N SER A 336 15.91 -13.63 -6.03
CA SER A 336 15.98 -14.96 -6.64
C SER A 336 14.62 -15.38 -7.17
N VAL A 337 14.57 -15.84 -8.40
CA VAL A 337 13.33 -16.26 -9.07
C VAL A 337 13.46 -17.67 -9.62
N PRO A 338 12.42 -18.52 -9.49
CA PRO A 338 12.36 -19.81 -10.15
C PRO A 338 12.29 -19.65 -11.68
N LEU A 339 13.08 -20.42 -12.38
CA LEU A 339 13.11 -20.54 -13.83
C LEU A 339 12.82 -21.98 -14.21
N ALA A 340 11.61 -22.26 -14.66
CA ALA A 340 11.21 -23.55 -15.16
C ALA A 340 11.82 -23.81 -16.55
N VAL A 341 12.36 -25.01 -16.76
CA VAL A 341 12.87 -25.48 -18.03
C VAL A 341 12.18 -26.80 -18.37
N ASP A 342 11.54 -26.86 -19.51
CA ASP A 342 10.79 -28.00 -20.00
C ASP A 342 11.53 -28.63 -21.18
N ASP A 343 11.71 -29.97 -21.19
CA ASP A 343 12.49 -30.64 -22.21
C ASP A 343 11.73 -30.94 -23.52
N ALA A 344 10.44 -30.60 -23.51
CA ALA A 344 9.51 -30.83 -24.61
C ALA A 344 9.32 -32.31 -24.98
N ALA A 345 9.79 -33.25 -24.13
CA ALA A 345 9.38 -34.64 -24.19
C ALA A 345 7.98 -34.77 -23.54
N SER A 346 7.27 -35.83 -23.89
CA SER A 346 5.98 -36.12 -23.24
C SER A 346 6.24 -37.02 -22.04
N HIS A 347 5.98 -36.49 -20.85
CA HIS A 347 6.06 -37.23 -19.60
C HIS A 347 4.65 -37.40 -18.97
N PRO A 348 4.41 -38.47 -18.22
CA PRO A 348 3.07 -38.73 -17.66
C PRO A 348 2.66 -37.68 -16.60
N VAL A 349 3.61 -37.01 -15.94
CA VAL A 349 3.33 -36.06 -14.85
C VAL A 349 3.65 -34.64 -15.25
N LEU A 350 2.70 -33.72 -15.05
CA LEU A 350 2.88 -32.28 -15.18
C LEU A 350 3.06 -31.64 -13.79
N VAL A 351 4.20 -31.01 -13.56
CA VAL A 351 4.46 -30.20 -12.35
C VAL A 351 4.07 -28.75 -12.59
N VAL A 352 3.25 -28.19 -11.74
CA VAL A 352 2.72 -26.83 -11.86
C VAL A 352 3.24 -25.95 -10.74
N LEU A 353 3.94 -24.87 -11.11
CA LEU A 353 4.44 -23.85 -10.19
C LEU A 353 3.37 -22.76 -9.94
N PRO A 354 3.16 -22.30 -8.70
CA PRO A 354 2.07 -21.37 -8.34
C PRO A 354 2.44 -19.90 -8.56
N LEU A 355 2.73 -19.50 -9.81
CA LEU A 355 3.16 -18.14 -10.15
C LEU A 355 2.11 -17.09 -9.76
N MET A 356 0.81 -17.37 -9.96
CA MET A 356 -0.25 -16.43 -9.60
C MET A 356 -0.31 -16.20 -8.10
N THR A 357 -0.06 -17.24 -7.29
CA THR A 357 0.05 -17.10 -5.83
C THR A 357 1.28 -16.28 -5.44
N TRP A 358 2.43 -16.56 -6.05
CA TRP A 358 3.64 -15.77 -5.77
C TRP A 358 3.43 -14.30 -6.07
N GLN A 359 2.82 -13.97 -7.20
CA GLN A 359 2.55 -12.58 -7.56
C GLN A 359 1.40 -11.98 -6.73
N GLY A 360 0.39 -12.75 -6.40
CA GLY A 360 -0.72 -12.30 -5.55
C GLY A 360 -0.28 -11.88 -4.13
N ARG A 361 0.77 -12.51 -3.61
CA ARG A 361 1.39 -12.20 -2.31
C ARG A 361 2.67 -11.35 -2.41
N ASN A 362 3.07 -10.95 -3.60
CA ASN A 362 4.30 -10.21 -3.83
C ASN A 362 4.12 -8.73 -3.44
N PRO A 363 4.81 -8.21 -2.42
CA PRO A 363 4.60 -6.87 -1.90
C PRO A 363 5.29 -5.80 -2.77
N VAL A 364 4.75 -5.59 -3.96
CA VAL A 364 5.18 -4.53 -4.88
C VAL A 364 4.07 -3.50 -5.01
N ASP A 365 4.43 -2.25 -4.93
CA ASP A 365 3.57 -1.12 -5.23
C ASP A 365 3.56 -0.89 -6.75
N ASP A 366 2.46 -1.25 -7.42
CA ASP A 366 2.33 -1.18 -8.87
C ASP A 366 1.80 0.19 -9.35
N ASP A 367 1.09 0.92 -8.50
CA ASP A 367 0.42 2.18 -8.85
C ASP A 367 1.03 3.42 -8.19
N GLY A 368 2.03 3.24 -7.32
CA GLY A 368 2.80 4.34 -6.74
C GLY A 368 2.07 5.05 -5.59
N ASP A 369 1.10 4.40 -4.96
CA ASP A 369 0.36 4.97 -3.83
C ASP A 369 1.09 4.81 -2.49
N GLY A 370 2.18 4.03 -2.45
CA GLY A 370 3.00 3.79 -1.26
C GLY A 370 2.57 2.58 -0.45
N GLU A 371 1.62 1.80 -0.95
CA GLU A 371 1.24 0.50 -0.38
C GLU A 371 1.45 -0.63 -1.39
N PRO A 372 1.77 -1.85 -0.95
CA PRO A 372 1.92 -2.96 -1.88
C PRO A 372 0.57 -3.42 -2.42
N ASN A 373 0.51 -3.63 -3.74
CA ASN A 373 -0.65 -4.26 -4.38
C ASN A 373 -0.64 -5.76 -4.13
N LEU A 374 -1.60 -6.25 -3.35
CA LEU A 374 -1.76 -7.65 -2.99
C LEU A 374 -3.17 -8.14 -3.35
N LEU A 375 -3.30 -9.40 -3.79
CA LEU A 375 -4.62 -9.99 -3.99
C LEU A 375 -5.36 -10.22 -2.66
N THR A 376 -4.64 -10.36 -1.56
CA THR A 376 -5.24 -10.47 -0.21
C THR A 376 -5.94 -9.19 0.24
N THR A 377 -5.54 -8.03 -0.29
CA THR A 377 -6.14 -6.72 0.01
C THR A 377 -7.08 -6.22 -1.09
N GLY A 378 -7.38 -7.06 -2.08
CA GLY A 378 -8.32 -6.74 -3.17
C GLY A 378 -7.73 -5.91 -4.31
N GLY A 379 -6.44 -5.56 -4.26
CA GLY A 379 -5.79 -4.77 -5.30
C GLY A 379 -5.54 -5.56 -6.60
N PRO A 380 -5.55 -4.90 -7.76
CA PRO A 380 -5.10 -5.51 -8.99
C PRO A 380 -3.59 -5.77 -8.93
N VAL A 381 -3.15 -6.91 -9.46
CA VAL A 381 -1.76 -7.36 -9.46
C VAL A 381 -1.33 -7.68 -10.87
N ASN A 382 -0.19 -7.18 -11.31
CA ASN A 382 0.40 -7.59 -12.58
C ASN A 382 1.18 -8.90 -12.42
N ALA A 383 0.86 -9.94 -13.21
CA ALA A 383 1.60 -11.20 -13.18
C ALA A 383 3.08 -11.04 -13.63
N ALA A 384 3.35 -10.06 -14.50
CA ALA A 384 4.68 -9.77 -15.04
C ALA A 384 5.36 -8.63 -14.27
N ARG A 385 5.63 -8.81 -12.97
CA ARG A 385 6.35 -7.83 -12.15
C ARG A 385 7.53 -8.45 -11.40
N VAL A 386 8.48 -7.62 -11.02
CA VAL A 386 9.63 -8.04 -10.21
C VAL A 386 9.19 -8.46 -8.81
N LEU A 387 10.02 -9.25 -8.12
CA LEU A 387 9.74 -9.61 -6.73
C LEU A 387 10.06 -8.48 -5.77
N GLY A 388 9.15 -8.23 -4.84
CA GLY A 388 9.32 -7.37 -3.67
C GLY A 388 10.16 -7.99 -2.56
N THR A 389 10.32 -9.30 -2.59
CA THR A 389 11.04 -10.12 -1.60
C THR A 389 12.27 -10.79 -2.22
N PRO A 390 13.25 -11.24 -1.41
CA PRO A 390 14.43 -11.95 -1.94
C PRO A 390 14.12 -13.25 -2.66
N LEU A 391 12.96 -13.85 -2.39
CA LEU A 391 12.47 -15.12 -2.95
C LEU A 391 10.95 -15.10 -2.91
N PRO A 392 10.22 -15.78 -3.80
CA PRO A 392 8.76 -15.90 -3.67
C PRO A 392 8.36 -16.41 -2.29
N GLN A 393 7.32 -15.83 -1.72
CA GLN A 393 6.85 -16.21 -0.38
C GLN A 393 6.44 -17.69 -0.39
N GLY A 394 6.87 -18.45 0.62
CA GLY A 394 6.61 -19.89 0.72
C GLY A 394 7.60 -20.78 -0.06
N PHE A 395 8.27 -20.27 -1.10
CA PHE A 395 9.11 -21.11 -1.97
C PHE A 395 10.16 -21.95 -1.22
N GLY A 396 10.74 -21.41 -0.18
CA GLY A 396 11.78 -22.08 0.60
C GLY A 396 11.31 -23.35 1.32
N SER A 397 10.07 -23.32 1.86
CA SER A 397 9.47 -24.38 2.67
C SER A 397 8.49 -25.27 1.92
N GLN A 398 7.89 -24.76 0.85
CA GLN A 398 6.84 -25.47 0.11
C GLN A 398 7.37 -26.09 -1.18
N GLU A 399 7.81 -25.30 -2.15
CA GLU A 399 8.17 -25.80 -3.47
C GLU A 399 9.59 -26.35 -3.53
N LYS A 400 10.56 -25.68 -2.91
CA LYS A 400 11.97 -26.05 -2.98
C LYS A 400 12.26 -27.48 -2.50
N PRO A 401 11.70 -27.97 -1.37
CA PRO A 401 11.95 -29.35 -0.92
C PRO A 401 11.44 -30.40 -1.91
N ILE A 402 10.25 -30.22 -2.47
CA ILE A 402 9.68 -31.11 -3.50
C ILE A 402 10.56 -31.10 -4.76
N LEU A 403 10.96 -29.92 -5.24
CA LEU A 403 11.82 -29.78 -6.41
C LEU A 403 13.21 -30.44 -6.21
N ARG A 404 13.76 -30.35 -5.00
CA ARG A 404 15.00 -31.05 -4.64
C ARG A 404 14.82 -32.57 -4.68
N TRP A 405 13.73 -33.06 -4.08
CA TRP A 405 13.41 -34.47 -4.09
C TRP A 405 13.21 -34.99 -5.53
N LEU A 406 12.42 -34.30 -6.37
CA LEU A 406 12.26 -34.66 -7.81
C LEU A 406 13.61 -34.78 -8.51
N GLY A 407 14.53 -33.86 -8.23
CA GLY A 407 15.87 -33.86 -8.80
C GLY A 407 16.76 -35.00 -8.28
N SER A 408 16.74 -35.28 -6.96
CA SER A 408 17.54 -36.35 -6.33
C SER A 408 17.02 -37.75 -6.69
N ALA A 409 15.72 -37.92 -6.77
CA ALA A 409 15.04 -39.14 -7.17
C ALA A 409 14.99 -39.33 -8.70
N ARG A 410 15.62 -38.42 -9.48
CA ARG A 410 15.70 -38.49 -10.97
C ARG A 410 14.33 -38.66 -11.64
N LYS A 411 13.29 -38.03 -11.07
CA LYS A 411 11.94 -38.09 -11.64
C LYS A 411 11.89 -37.34 -12.98
N ARG A 412 11.12 -37.89 -13.92
CA ARG A 412 10.86 -37.27 -15.22
C ARG A 412 9.47 -36.67 -15.23
N TYR A 413 9.35 -35.43 -15.67
CA TYR A 413 8.11 -34.65 -15.65
C TYR A 413 8.16 -33.51 -16.65
N ASP A 414 7.02 -33.03 -17.10
CA ASP A 414 6.87 -31.76 -17.76
C ASP A 414 6.61 -30.69 -16.71
N VAL A 415 7.02 -29.45 -16.96
CA VAL A 415 6.88 -28.36 -15.98
C VAL A 415 6.29 -27.11 -16.60
N THR A 416 5.37 -26.49 -15.89
CA THR A 416 4.73 -25.25 -16.30
C THR A 416 4.42 -24.36 -15.07
N THR A 417 3.86 -23.18 -15.29
CA THR A 417 3.24 -22.35 -14.23
C THR A 417 1.73 -22.39 -14.37
N ASP A 418 1.02 -22.13 -13.28
CA ASP A 418 -0.43 -21.95 -13.29
C ASP A 418 -0.87 -20.84 -14.26
N TYR A 419 -0.09 -19.76 -14.36
CA TYR A 419 -0.31 -18.68 -15.34
C TYR A 419 -0.19 -19.16 -16.79
N ALA A 420 0.89 -19.86 -17.12
CA ALA A 420 1.09 -20.40 -18.46
C ALA A 420 0.02 -21.43 -18.81
N LEU A 421 -0.36 -22.27 -17.85
CA LEU A 421 -1.45 -23.22 -17.99
C LEU A 421 -2.80 -22.51 -18.21
N ALA A 422 -3.07 -21.39 -17.51
CA ALA A 422 -4.28 -20.59 -17.69
C ALA A 422 -4.36 -19.93 -19.08
N THR A 423 -3.23 -19.40 -19.56
CA THR A 423 -3.11 -18.69 -20.86
C THR A 423 -2.88 -19.63 -22.05
N GLY A 424 -2.63 -20.91 -21.84
CA GLY A 424 -2.34 -21.88 -22.89
C GLY A 424 -0.94 -21.73 -23.51
N THR A 425 0.02 -21.16 -22.77
CA THR A 425 1.39 -20.94 -23.22
C THR A 425 2.35 -21.96 -22.60
N GLY A 426 2.59 -23.08 -23.27
CA GLY A 426 3.49 -24.16 -22.79
C GLY A 426 2.77 -25.50 -22.59
N PRO A 427 3.33 -26.42 -21.79
CA PRO A 427 2.72 -27.70 -21.51
C PRO A 427 1.28 -27.55 -20.99
N SER A 428 0.37 -28.39 -21.49
CA SER A 428 -1.05 -28.38 -21.15
C SER A 428 -1.44 -29.63 -20.35
N LEU A 429 -2.67 -29.72 -19.89
CA LEU A 429 -3.16 -30.93 -19.21
C LEU A 429 -3.29 -32.15 -20.14
N THR A 430 -3.36 -31.92 -21.46
CA THR A 430 -3.54 -32.99 -22.44
C THR A 430 -2.27 -33.83 -22.56
N GLY A 431 -2.42 -35.15 -22.56
CA GLY A 431 -1.32 -36.09 -22.65
C GLY A 431 -0.67 -36.49 -21.33
N HIS A 432 -1.09 -35.87 -20.21
CA HIS A 432 -0.64 -36.24 -18.88
C HIS A 432 -1.65 -37.16 -18.18
N SER A 433 -1.17 -38.09 -17.36
CA SER A 433 -1.97 -38.91 -16.45
C SER A 433 -2.10 -38.25 -15.07
N GLY A 434 -1.10 -37.42 -14.66
CA GLY A 434 -1.05 -36.78 -13.38
C GLY A 434 -0.65 -35.31 -13.41
N VAL A 435 -1.14 -34.54 -12.45
CA VAL A 435 -0.77 -33.15 -12.19
C VAL A 435 -0.34 -33.02 -10.74
N LEU A 436 0.87 -32.53 -10.52
CA LEU A 436 1.39 -32.19 -9.20
C LEU A 436 1.38 -30.67 -9.03
N LEU A 437 0.46 -30.16 -8.21
CA LEU A 437 0.41 -28.77 -7.77
C LEU A 437 1.36 -28.61 -6.59
N ILE A 438 2.54 -28.03 -6.82
CA ILE A 438 3.54 -27.83 -5.76
C ILE A 438 3.35 -26.47 -5.09
N GLY A 439 3.43 -26.45 -3.76
CA GLY A 439 3.18 -25.24 -2.96
C GLY A 439 1.70 -24.86 -2.93
N GLU A 440 1.43 -23.70 -2.42
CA GLU A 440 0.07 -23.18 -2.25
C GLU A 440 -0.43 -22.59 -3.57
N THR A 441 -1.46 -23.18 -4.16
CA THR A 441 -2.15 -22.67 -5.36
C THR A 441 -3.42 -21.93 -4.95
N VAL A 442 -3.27 -20.72 -4.37
CA VAL A 442 -4.33 -19.98 -3.69
C VAL A 442 -5.37 -19.42 -4.66
N TRP A 443 -4.93 -18.76 -5.72
CA TRP A 443 -5.82 -18.12 -6.69
C TRP A 443 -5.80 -18.79 -8.04
N LEU A 444 -6.98 -19.13 -8.55
CA LEU A 444 -7.14 -19.68 -9.89
C LEU A 444 -8.21 -18.95 -10.69
N PRO A 445 -7.97 -18.68 -11.99
CA PRO A 445 -9.02 -18.26 -12.89
C PRO A 445 -10.09 -19.36 -13.05
N PRO A 446 -11.40 -19.03 -13.09
CA PRO A 446 -12.49 -20.01 -13.19
C PRO A 446 -12.36 -20.96 -14.40
N ALA A 447 -11.79 -20.48 -15.51
CA ALA A 447 -11.55 -21.33 -16.68
C ALA A 447 -10.53 -22.44 -16.40
N LEU A 448 -9.46 -22.15 -15.64
CA LEU A 448 -8.46 -23.15 -15.25
C LEU A 448 -9.03 -24.11 -14.21
N SER A 449 -9.80 -23.62 -13.24
CA SER A 449 -10.51 -24.44 -12.26
C SER A 449 -11.40 -25.49 -12.93
N ARG A 450 -12.20 -25.07 -13.92
CA ARG A 450 -13.04 -26.01 -14.70
C ARG A 450 -12.23 -27.02 -15.50
N ARG A 451 -11.06 -26.64 -16.06
CA ARG A 451 -10.19 -27.55 -16.80
C ARG A 451 -9.55 -28.59 -15.89
N LEU A 452 -9.06 -28.20 -14.71
CA LEU A 452 -8.49 -29.11 -13.71
C LEU A 452 -9.57 -30.10 -13.22
N ARG A 453 -10.76 -29.62 -12.89
CA ARG A 453 -11.86 -30.49 -12.50
C ARG A 453 -12.23 -31.48 -13.60
N ARG A 454 -12.33 -31.05 -14.85
CA ARG A 454 -12.58 -31.93 -16.01
C ARG A 454 -11.48 -32.96 -16.19
N PHE A 455 -10.21 -32.57 -16.03
CA PHE A 455 -9.07 -33.47 -16.09
C PHE A 455 -9.23 -34.64 -15.10
N VAL A 456 -9.54 -34.33 -13.83
CA VAL A 456 -9.79 -35.35 -12.81
C VAL A 456 -11.02 -36.21 -13.16
N THR A 457 -12.16 -35.59 -13.45
CA THR A 457 -13.38 -36.36 -13.74
C THR A 457 -13.25 -37.28 -14.96
N SER A 458 -12.34 -36.99 -15.88
CA SER A 458 -12.02 -37.79 -17.07
C SER A 458 -11.00 -38.90 -16.82
N GLY A 459 -10.41 -39.02 -15.64
CA GLY A 459 -9.47 -40.10 -15.27
C GLY A 459 -8.09 -39.65 -14.82
N GLY A 460 -7.78 -38.34 -14.86
CA GLY A 460 -6.49 -37.82 -14.40
C GLY A 460 -6.34 -37.85 -12.87
N THR A 461 -5.12 -37.88 -12.40
CA THR A 461 -4.78 -37.81 -10.98
C THR A 461 -4.22 -36.43 -10.65
N VAL A 462 -4.68 -35.80 -9.56
CA VAL A 462 -4.12 -34.52 -9.05
C VAL A 462 -3.61 -34.72 -7.63
N VAL A 463 -2.42 -34.24 -7.35
CA VAL A 463 -1.86 -34.11 -5.99
C VAL A 463 -1.74 -32.64 -5.63
N GLU A 464 -2.36 -32.25 -4.52
CA GLU A 464 -2.26 -30.93 -3.90
C GLU A 464 -1.28 -31.00 -2.73
N ALA A 465 -0.11 -30.39 -2.92
CA ALA A 465 0.96 -30.45 -1.93
C ALA A 465 0.96 -29.25 -0.96
N GLY A 466 0.10 -28.27 -1.14
CA GLY A 466 0.00 -27.08 -0.28
C GLY A 466 -1.39 -26.86 0.26
N VAL A 467 -1.50 -26.39 1.51
CA VAL A 467 -2.76 -25.97 2.14
C VAL A 467 -3.25 -24.63 1.59
N ASP A 468 -4.45 -24.16 1.98
CA ASP A 468 -5.11 -22.94 1.46
C ASP A 468 -5.14 -22.90 -0.09
N SER A 469 -5.16 -24.06 -0.73
CA SER A 469 -5.13 -24.18 -2.18
C SER A 469 -6.53 -24.29 -2.77
N LEU A 470 -6.71 -23.76 -4.01
CA LEU A 470 -7.89 -23.95 -4.86
C LEU A 470 -9.21 -23.38 -4.30
N LEU A 471 -9.13 -22.51 -3.28
CA LEU A 471 -10.29 -21.94 -2.59
C LEU A 471 -10.70 -20.56 -3.12
N ARG A 472 -9.86 -19.89 -3.90
CA ARG A 472 -10.09 -18.50 -4.32
C ARG A 472 -10.11 -18.36 -5.83
N GLY A 473 -11.15 -17.70 -6.32
CA GLY A 473 -11.20 -17.26 -7.71
C GLY A 473 -10.46 -15.93 -7.94
N VAL A 474 -9.95 -15.75 -9.16
CA VAL A 474 -9.37 -14.49 -9.60
C VAL A 474 -9.63 -14.30 -11.09
N THR A 475 -9.84 -13.06 -11.53
CA THR A 475 -9.94 -12.73 -12.95
C THR A 475 -8.55 -12.51 -13.54
N LEU A 476 -8.20 -13.29 -14.58
CA LEU A 476 -7.00 -13.06 -15.38
C LEU A 476 -7.38 -12.29 -16.63
N THR A 477 -6.95 -11.05 -16.73
CA THR A 477 -7.22 -10.18 -17.89
C THR A 477 -6.33 -10.53 -19.09
N LYS A 478 -6.73 -10.11 -20.29
CA LYS A 478 -5.91 -10.26 -21.52
C LYS A 478 -4.55 -9.54 -21.42
N ARG A 479 -4.43 -8.56 -20.54
CA ARG A 479 -3.17 -7.81 -20.29
C ARG A 479 -2.27 -8.47 -19.25
N GLY A 480 -2.66 -9.65 -18.71
CA GLY A 480 -1.89 -10.37 -17.70
C GLY A 480 -2.03 -9.82 -16.29
N GLN A 481 -3.09 -9.07 -16.01
CA GLN A 481 -3.41 -8.62 -14.65
C GLN A 481 -4.34 -9.62 -13.97
N LEU A 482 -4.12 -9.83 -12.69
CA LEU A 482 -4.99 -10.56 -11.78
C LEU A 482 -5.85 -9.53 -11.03
N THR A 483 -7.16 -9.61 -11.19
CA THR A 483 -8.13 -8.65 -10.63
C THR A 483 -9.28 -9.39 -9.97
N ASP A 484 -10.10 -8.66 -9.21
CA ASP A 484 -11.32 -9.17 -8.59
C ASP A 484 -11.11 -10.49 -7.82
N PRO A 485 -10.15 -10.55 -6.87
CA PRO A 485 -9.95 -11.74 -6.07
C PRO A 485 -11.18 -12.02 -5.22
N LEU A 486 -11.68 -13.25 -5.31
CA LEU A 486 -12.78 -13.68 -4.46
C LEU A 486 -12.26 -14.05 -3.05
N PRO A 487 -13.08 -13.87 -2.02
CA PRO A 487 -12.78 -14.39 -0.69
C PRO A 487 -12.63 -15.91 -0.73
N PRO A 488 -11.96 -16.53 0.26
CA PRO A 488 -11.83 -17.97 0.30
C PRO A 488 -13.21 -18.63 0.41
N ALA A 489 -13.47 -19.59 -0.47
CA ALA A 489 -14.59 -20.49 -0.32
C ALA A 489 -14.26 -21.55 0.74
N THR A 490 -15.25 -22.10 1.38
CA THR A 490 -15.07 -23.27 2.27
C THR A 490 -14.90 -24.57 1.48
N THR A 491 -15.24 -24.56 0.20
CA THR A 491 -15.19 -25.73 -0.68
C THR A 491 -14.32 -25.41 -1.90
N ASP A 492 -13.36 -26.29 -2.18
CA ASP A 492 -12.43 -26.16 -3.30
C ASP A 492 -13.05 -26.54 -4.66
N ILE A 493 -12.24 -26.49 -5.72
CA ILE A 493 -12.67 -26.81 -7.09
C ILE A 493 -13.02 -28.30 -7.30
N PHE A 494 -12.59 -29.20 -6.43
CA PHE A 494 -12.88 -30.64 -6.45
C PHE A 494 -14.06 -31.02 -5.54
N SER A 495 -14.68 -30.03 -4.92
CA SER A 495 -15.76 -30.17 -3.92
C SER A 495 -15.30 -30.72 -2.57
N THR A 496 -14.05 -30.48 -2.22
CA THR A 496 -13.51 -30.76 -0.89
C THR A 496 -13.86 -29.60 0.03
N THR A 497 -14.57 -29.87 1.12
CA THR A 497 -14.89 -28.86 2.14
C THR A 497 -13.84 -28.92 3.23
N LEU A 498 -13.31 -27.75 3.60
CA LEU A 498 -12.20 -27.58 4.54
C LEU A 498 -12.69 -26.85 5.78
N ALA A 499 -12.20 -27.26 6.97
CA ALA A 499 -12.45 -26.54 8.21
C ALA A 499 -11.56 -25.29 8.37
N GLY A 500 -10.48 -25.21 7.59
CA GLY A 500 -9.45 -24.18 7.69
C GLY A 500 -8.31 -24.60 8.62
N LEU A 501 -7.25 -23.77 8.62
CA LEU A 501 -6.01 -24.06 9.33
C LEU A 501 -6.22 -24.01 10.85
N GLN A 502 -5.97 -25.11 11.52
CA GLN A 502 -5.99 -25.25 12.98
C GLN A 502 -4.53 -25.34 13.47
N LYS A 503 -4.20 -24.62 14.55
CA LYS A 503 -2.87 -24.62 15.17
C LYS A 503 -2.91 -25.46 16.45
N GLY A 504 -1.84 -26.25 16.69
CA GLY A 504 -1.76 -27.13 17.84
C GLY A 504 -0.51 -28.00 17.75
N ASN A 505 -0.50 -29.10 18.46
CA ASN A 505 0.48 -30.18 18.29
C ASN A 505 -0.29 -31.43 17.87
N PHE A 506 -0.07 -31.84 16.61
CA PHE A 506 -0.88 -32.87 15.99
C PHE A 506 -0.03 -34.09 15.64
N GLU A 507 -0.66 -35.25 15.86
CA GLU A 507 -0.26 -36.55 15.30
C GLU A 507 -1.35 -37.03 14.36
N VAL A 508 -0.94 -37.52 13.20
CA VAL A 508 -1.85 -38.00 12.15
C VAL A 508 -1.53 -39.44 11.82
N THR A 509 -2.50 -40.30 11.94
CA THR A 509 -2.33 -41.75 11.76
C THR A 509 -3.07 -42.21 10.50
N ALA A 510 -2.41 -43.01 9.70
CA ALA A 510 -3.02 -43.66 8.53
C ALA A 510 -4.16 -44.59 8.96
N GLY A 511 -5.31 -44.42 8.34
CA GLY A 511 -6.50 -45.23 8.56
C GLY A 511 -6.84 -46.08 7.34
N LYS A 512 -7.88 -45.70 6.62
CA LYS A 512 -8.29 -46.39 5.39
C LYS A 512 -7.20 -46.23 4.30
N ASP A 513 -6.85 -47.34 3.64
CA ASP A 513 -5.93 -47.31 2.50
C ASP A 513 -6.21 -48.41 1.47
N SER A 514 -7.14 -48.14 0.54
CA SER A 514 -7.50 -49.08 -0.52
C SER A 514 -6.65 -48.95 -1.80
N ILE A 515 -5.77 -47.97 -1.87
CA ILE A 515 -4.92 -47.74 -3.06
C ILE A 515 -3.42 -47.83 -2.73
N GLY A 516 -3.08 -48.16 -1.48
CA GLY A 516 -1.71 -48.25 -0.99
C GLY A 516 -1.00 -46.89 -0.94
N LEU A 517 -1.72 -45.80 -0.58
CA LEU A 517 -1.15 -44.47 -0.47
C LEU A 517 -0.06 -44.39 0.61
N PHE A 518 -0.24 -45.12 1.71
CA PHE A 518 0.68 -45.17 2.85
C PHE A 518 1.63 -46.38 2.81
N GLU A 519 1.64 -47.14 1.70
CA GLU A 519 2.56 -48.28 1.53
C GLU A 519 4.02 -47.82 1.61
N GLY A 520 4.82 -48.51 2.44
CA GLY A 520 6.20 -48.15 2.70
C GLY A 520 6.43 -47.02 3.71
N THR A 521 5.39 -46.61 4.44
CA THR A 521 5.46 -45.70 5.59
C THR A 521 5.10 -46.45 6.87
N SER A 522 5.43 -45.89 8.04
CA SER A 522 4.93 -46.37 9.33
C SER A 522 3.43 -46.10 9.50
N GLY A 523 2.89 -45.17 8.71
CA GLY A 523 1.53 -44.66 8.82
C GLY A 523 1.34 -43.60 9.92
N LEU A 524 2.41 -43.19 10.62
CA LEU A 524 2.37 -42.18 11.69
C LEU A 524 3.12 -40.92 11.25
N PHE A 525 2.43 -39.78 11.27
CA PHE A 525 2.97 -38.46 10.97
C PHE A 525 2.84 -37.57 12.19
N SER A 526 3.95 -37.39 12.96
CA SER A 526 3.95 -36.76 14.28
C SER A 526 4.54 -35.34 14.27
N ASN A 527 4.27 -34.60 15.34
CA ASN A 527 4.87 -33.28 15.65
C ASN A 527 4.55 -32.19 14.61
N TYR A 528 3.33 -32.13 14.12
CA TYR A 528 2.86 -31.03 13.27
C TYR A 528 2.22 -29.93 14.13
N ASP A 529 2.60 -28.66 13.87
CA ASP A 529 2.09 -27.49 14.59
C ASP A 529 0.78 -26.93 13.99
N ALA A 530 0.34 -27.49 12.86
CA ALA A 530 -0.91 -27.12 12.25
C ALA A 530 -1.44 -28.23 11.32
N ILE A 531 -2.76 -28.29 11.21
CA ILE A 531 -3.51 -29.12 10.25
C ILE A 531 -4.57 -28.30 9.53
N ASP A 532 -4.95 -28.75 8.34
CA ASP A 532 -6.10 -28.26 7.57
C ASP A 532 -7.04 -29.45 7.29
N GLU A 533 -8.09 -29.56 8.08
CA GLU A 533 -9.01 -30.67 8.06
C GLU A 533 -9.89 -30.69 6.81
N THR A 534 -10.11 -31.87 6.25
CA THR A 534 -11.09 -32.16 5.22
C THR A 534 -12.37 -32.69 5.86
N THR A 535 -13.42 -31.86 5.93
CA THR A 535 -14.71 -32.25 6.53
C THR A 535 -15.62 -33.01 5.55
N SER A 536 -15.43 -32.81 4.24
CA SER A 536 -16.19 -33.50 3.20
C SER A 536 -15.44 -33.55 1.88
N VAL A 537 -15.68 -34.56 1.08
CA VAL A 537 -15.24 -34.66 -0.34
C VAL A 537 -16.38 -34.56 -1.33
N GLY A 538 -17.54 -34.07 -0.87
CA GLY A 538 -18.76 -33.93 -1.68
C GLY A 538 -19.20 -35.24 -2.29
N LYS A 539 -19.28 -35.31 -3.65
CA LYS A 539 -19.63 -36.55 -4.38
C LYS A 539 -18.45 -37.53 -4.57
N GLY A 540 -17.29 -37.20 -4.02
CA GLY A 540 -16.09 -38.05 -4.10
C GLY A 540 -16.21 -39.27 -3.19
N LYS A 541 -15.49 -40.37 -3.52
CA LYS A 541 -15.39 -41.57 -2.69
C LYS A 541 -14.01 -41.67 -2.09
N ILE A 542 -13.88 -41.50 -0.78
CA ILE A 542 -12.61 -41.65 -0.05
C ILE A 542 -12.08 -43.07 -0.23
N VAL A 543 -10.85 -43.19 -0.72
CA VAL A 543 -10.13 -44.43 -0.94
C VAL A 543 -8.93 -44.61 -0.01
N SER A 544 -8.34 -43.50 0.47
CA SER A 544 -7.32 -43.53 1.53
C SER A 544 -7.45 -42.28 2.40
N SER A 545 -7.17 -42.39 3.70
CA SER A 545 -7.16 -41.27 4.64
C SER A 545 -6.21 -41.50 5.79
N ALA A 546 -5.64 -40.42 6.30
CA ALA A 546 -5.00 -40.36 7.60
C ALA A 546 -5.69 -39.30 8.46
N VAL A 547 -5.89 -39.62 9.73
CA VAL A 547 -6.72 -38.85 10.67
C VAL A 547 -5.91 -38.35 11.86
N GLY A 548 -6.28 -37.18 12.36
CA GLY A 548 -5.80 -36.63 13.63
C GLY A 548 -6.43 -37.32 14.84
N GLY A 549 -6.04 -36.86 16.04
CA GLY A 549 -6.46 -37.49 17.32
C GLY A 549 -7.95 -37.45 17.58
N ASP A 550 -8.65 -36.39 17.11
CA ASP A 550 -10.09 -36.22 17.27
C ASP A 550 -10.90 -36.72 16.04
N GLY A 551 -10.22 -37.41 15.12
CA GLY A 551 -10.83 -37.98 13.93
C GLY A 551 -10.85 -37.07 12.70
N GLU A 552 -10.15 -35.94 12.74
CA GLU A 552 -10.03 -35.00 11.62
C GLU A 552 -9.32 -35.66 10.43
N ILE A 553 -9.93 -35.63 9.26
CA ILE A 553 -9.29 -36.13 8.04
C ILE A 553 -8.27 -35.11 7.55
N VAL A 554 -6.99 -35.43 7.66
CA VAL A 554 -5.90 -34.51 7.36
C VAL A 554 -5.22 -34.84 6.01
N ILE A 555 -4.92 -36.12 5.78
CA ILE A 555 -4.45 -36.59 4.47
C ILE A 555 -5.58 -37.38 3.87
N VAL A 556 -5.97 -37.07 2.62
CA VAL A 556 -7.07 -37.76 1.96
C VAL A 556 -6.77 -38.02 0.50
N ALA A 557 -7.10 -39.23 0.04
CA ALA A 557 -7.25 -39.54 -1.37
C ALA A 557 -8.68 -39.97 -1.65
N PHE A 558 -9.27 -39.40 -2.69
CA PHE A 558 -10.65 -39.72 -3.08
C PHE A 558 -10.80 -39.75 -4.60
N ARG A 559 -11.70 -40.63 -5.06
CA ARG A 559 -12.06 -40.67 -6.47
C ARG A 559 -13.15 -39.65 -6.76
N LEU A 560 -12.93 -38.88 -7.85
CA LEU A 560 -13.91 -37.94 -8.39
C LEU A 560 -14.12 -38.26 -9.88
N GLY A 561 -15.29 -38.75 -10.22
CA GLY A 561 -15.49 -39.36 -11.54
C GLY A 561 -14.61 -40.58 -11.74
N ARG A 562 -13.80 -40.61 -12.80
CA ARG A 562 -12.86 -41.70 -13.07
C ARG A 562 -11.45 -41.43 -12.49
N GLY A 563 -11.16 -40.22 -12.05
CA GLY A 563 -9.85 -39.84 -11.58
C GLY A 563 -9.67 -39.86 -10.08
N LEU A 564 -8.53 -39.33 -9.64
CA LEU A 564 -8.09 -39.35 -8.24
C LEU A 564 -7.62 -37.95 -7.82
N VAL A 565 -8.01 -37.52 -6.62
CA VAL A 565 -7.44 -36.35 -5.94
C VAL A 565 -6.75 -36.84 -4.69
N ILE A 566 -5.52 -36.37 -4.45
CA ILE A 566 -4.75 -36.57 -3.21
C ILE A 566 -4.48 -35.21 -2.62
N ARG A 567 -4.84 -34.99 -1.37
CA ARG A 567 -4.66 -33.73 -0.65
C ARG A 567 -3.92 -33.96 0.65
N TYR A 568 -2.94 -33.09 0.90
CA TYR A 568 -2.21 -33.06 2.17
C TYR A 568 -2.64 -31.84 2.98
N GLY A 569 -3.32 -32.06 4.12
CA GLY A 569 -3.70 -31.03 5.05
C GLY A 569 -2.61 -30.71 6.10
N LEU A 570 -1.35 -30.98 5.77
CA LEU A 570 -0.18 -30.74 6.63
C LEU A 570 0.71 -29.64 6.04
N PRO A 571 0.63 -28.40 6.53
CA PRO A 571 1.40 -27.27 5.98
C PRO A 571 2.92 -27.50 5.95
N GLN A 572 3.44 -28.23 6.93
CA GLN A 572 4.87 -28.48 7.06
C GLN A 572 5.35 -29.72 6.28
N LEU A 573 4.45 -30.51 5.68
CA LEU A 573 4.81 -31.78 5.04
C LEU A 573 5.90 -31.60 3.97
N PRO A 574 5.83 -30.63 3.03
CA PRO A 574 6.87 -30.47 2.04
C PRO A 574 8.25 -30.22 2.64
N SER A 575 8.35 -29.46 3.73
CA SER A 575 9.63 -29.14 4.38
C SER A 575 10.30 -30.32 5.04
N ARG A 576 9.55 -31.39 5.36
CA ARG A 576 10.03 -32.60 6.03
C ARG A 576 10.46 -33.73 5.08
N ILE A 577 10.26 -33.58 3.78
CA ILE A 577 10.56 -34.65 2.79
C ILE A 577 12.01 -35.15 2.82
N GLU A 578 12.96 -34.35 3.32
CA GLU A 578 14.38 -34.70 3.40
C GLU A 578 14.76 -35.33 4.74
N THR A 579 13.98 -35.07 5.81
CA THR A 579 14.32 -35.47 7.17
C THR A 579 13.39 -36.54 7.75
N ASP A 580 12.25 -36.79 7.09
CA ASP A 580 11.23 -37.73 7.51
C ASP A 580 11.00 -38.79 6.43
N SER A 581 11.27 -40.07 6.80
CA SER A 581 11.13 -41.21 5.90
C SER A 581 9.69 -41.48 5.50
N ASP A 582 8.72 -41.21 6.38
CA ASP A 582 7.30 -41.46 6.13
C ASP A 582 6.74 -40.41 5.16
N VAL A 583 7.13 -39.14 5.36
CA VAL A 583 6.82 -38.08 4.39
C VAL A 583 7.42 -38.41 3.02
N LYS A 584 8.67 -38.85 2.98
CA LYS A 584 9.31 -39.25 1.73
C LYS A 584 8.61 -40.43 1.07
N GLY A 585 8.21 -41.43 1.85
CA GLY A 585 7.44 -42.60 1.37
C GLY A 585 6.09 -42.19 0.79
N LEU A 586 5.34 -41.35 1.49
CA LEU A 586 4.05 -40.80 1.05
C LEU A 586 4.16 -40.06 -0.29
N ILE A 587 5.16 -39.17 -0.42
CA ILE A 587 5.39 -38.41 -1.67
C ILE A 587 5.83 -39.35 -2.80
N GLU A 588 6.67 -40.34 -2.53
CA GLU A 588 7.08 -41.35 -3.54
C GLU A 588 5.87 -42.16 -4.03
N ARG A 589 5.00 -42.57 -3.11
CA ARG A 589 3.79 -43.32 -3.47
C ARG A 589 2.79 -42.45 -4.25
N SER A 590 2.61 -41.22 -3.86
CA SER A 590 1.78 -40.27 -4.61
C SER A 590 2.32 -40.01 -6.01
N TRP A 591 3.63 -39.96 -6.17
CA TRP A 591 4.27 -39.88 -7.50
C TRP A 591 3.96 -41.09 -8.36
N GLN A 592 4.01 -42.30 -7.80
CA GLN A 592 3.65 -43.53 -8.53
C GLN A 592 2.20 -43.51 -9.01
N LEU A 593 1.29 -42.97 -8.16
CA LEU A 593 -0.13 -42.85 -8.52
C LEU A 593 -0.36 -41.79 -9.60
N LEU A 594 0.43 -40.70 -9.62
CA LEU A 594 0.40 -39.67 -10.67
C LEU A 594 0.87 -40.20 -12.02
N SER A 595 1.81 -41.15 -12.01
CA SER A 595 2.52 -41.65 -13.22
C SER A 595 1.83 -42.84 -13.92
N ARG A 596 0.69 -43.31 -13.38
CA ARG A 596 -0.07 -44.48 -13.90
C ARG A 596 -0.97 -44.19 -15.08
#